data_5ff14421ea970701b82c0976ec1c54d3
#
_entry.id   5ff14421ea970701b82c0976ec1c54d3
#
_cell.length_a   1.000
_cell.length_b   1.000
_cell.length_c   1.000
_cell.angle_alpha   90.00
_cell.angle_beta   90.00
_cell.angle_gamma   90.00
#
_symmetry.space_group_name_H-M   'P 1'
#
loop_
_entity.id
_entity.type
_entity.pdbx_description
1 polymer ?
#
loop_
_entity_poly.entity_id
_entity_poly.type
_entity_poly.pdbx_seq_one_letter_code
_entity_poly.pdbx_strand_id
1 'polypeptide(L)'
;IPLRKALQQTYQGISPALALQLAGDHVNTPVDSLDARHWNHLFERWSLWLDQLEREQFALVVENDGRYRVWGSPHGEVHPQPALALTLGSLHQHCQEQRALARVSHDLRQRLERWRSKEQSAQEDQHQRLSATDGHGALQRQADALLCLGNPSRDQVDEAQSLYRRAKKLRRSRPILEQRLEHHQQRLELISESETFIEDQLSATWQDGSARLSALNDLREELDELLQPKERRRCTRQQRQRDQPKPLELNTPGGLKVQVGRNHRQNDWISLRQARSGDLWFHAQECPGSHVVLKSSNGLAEESDLAMATDLAAYFSRARGNTRVAVVMVPTDQLQRIPGAGPGTVRHGQAEIRWGDPQGAEERLLAPSLSPHSG
;
A
#
# COMPACT_ATOMS: atom_id res chain seq x y z
N ILE A 1 15.96 15.34 -43.25
CA ILE A 1 15.41 14.16 -42.55
C ILE A 1 16.24 13.92 -41.30
N PRO A 2 15.66 13.67 -40.11
CA PRO A 2 16.42 13.34 -38.90
C PRO A 2 17.28 12.09 -39.09
N LEU A 3 18.52 12.10 -38.53
CA LEU A 3 19.50 11.03 -38.69
C LEU A 3 18.92 9.63 -38.40
N ARG A 4 18.16 9.49 -37.30
CA ARG A 4 17.48 8.23 -36.96
C ARG A 4 16.62 7.69 -38.11
N LYS A 5 15.80 8.57 -38.73
CA LYS A 5 14.94 8.15 -39.83
C LYS A 5 15.72 7.81 -41.08
N ALA A 6 16.79 8.56 -41.37
CA ALA A 6 17.67 8.30 -42.50
C ALA A 6 18.32 6.93 -42.39
N LEU A 7 18.88 6.57 -41.20
CA LEU A 7 19.45 5.26 -40.96
C LEU A 7 18.45 4.10 -41.19
N GLN A 8 17.22 4.24 -40.70
CA GLN A 8 16.18 3.23 -40.86
C GLN A 8 15.69 3.09 -42.32
N GLN A 9 15.67 4.18 -43.08
CA GLN A 9 15.18 4.20 -44.45
C GLN A 9 16.23 3.74 -45.45
N THR A 10 17.51 3.98 -45.14
CA THR A 10 18.61 3.69 -46.05
C THR A 10 19.15 2.28 -45.88
N TYR A 11 19.15 1.76 -44.67
CA TYR A 11 19.77 0.46 -44.36
C TYR A 11 18.73 -0.55 -43.90
N GLN A 12 18.65 -1.68 -44.62
CA GLN A 12 17.77 -2.79 -44.23
C GLN A 12 18.30 -3.45 -42.95
N GLY A 13 17.40 -3.77 -42.01
CA GLY A 13 17.76 -4.44 -40.74
C GLY A 13 18.10 -3.50 -39.59
N ILE A 14 18.15 -2.18 -39.81
CA ILE A 14 18.33 -1.20 -38.73
C ILE A 14 17.01 -0.98 -38.01
N SER A 15 16.88 -1.57 -36.79
CA SER A 15 15.72 -1.37 -35.95
C SER A 15 15.64 0.07 -35.40
N PRO A 16 14.47 0.55 -34.94
CA PRO A 16 14.35 1.85 -34.29
C PRO A 16 15.28 2.01 -33.08
N ALA A 17 15.49 0.96 -32.30
CA ALA A 17 16.39 0.97 -31.16
C ALA A 17 17.86 1.07 -31.57
N LEU A 18 18.28 0.28 -32.58
CA LEU A 18 19.65 0.36 -33.11
C LEU A 18 19.95 1.72 -33.74
N ALA A 19 19.00 2.28 -34.50
CA ALA A 19 19.14 3.64 -35.06
C ALA A 19 19.33 4.70 -33.98
N LEU A 20 18.64 4.61 -32.84
CA LEU A 20 18.85 5.48 -31.69
C LEU A 20 20.26 5.31 -31.09
N GLN A 21 20.69 4.07 -30.92
CA GLN A 21 22.01 3.73 -30.37
C GLN A 21 23.15 4.21 -31.28
N LEU A 22 23.02 4.02 -32.59
CA LEU A 22 24.02 4.48 -33.55
C LEU A 22 24.06 6.02 -33.66
N ALA A 23 22.90 6.68 -33.73
CA ALA A 23 22.83 8.14 -33.84
C ALA A 23 23.31 8.88 -32.57
N GLY A 24 23.18 8.26 -31.39
CA GLY A 24 23.61 8.86 -30.13
C GLY A 24 22.91 10.19 -29.87
N ASP A 25 23.68 11.23 -29.53
CA ASP A 25 23.15 12.57 -29.20
C ASP A 25 22.53 13.28 -30.42
N HIS A 26 22.81 12.80 -31.63
CA HIS A 26 22.39 13.42 -32.89
C HIS A 26 21.10 12.79 -33.49
N VAL A 27 20.34 12.08 -32.70
CA VAL A 27 19.11 11.33 -33.10
C VAL A 27 18.14 12.18 -33.94
N ASN A 28 17.92 13.42 -33.54
CA ASN A 28 16.96 14.34 -34.17
C ASN A 28 17.63 15.35 -35.11
N THR A 29 18.95 15.33 -35.23
CA THR A 29 19.70 16.25 -36.09
C THR A 29 19.43 15.94 -37.57
N PRO A 30 19.02 16.90 -38.40
CA PRO A 30 18.89 16.69 -39.84
C PRO A 30 20.20 16.25 -40.48
N VAL A 31 20.13 15.29 -41.40
CA VAL A 31 21.34 14.77 -42.09
C VAL A 31 22.13 15.85 -42.76
N ASP A 32 21.44 16.85 -43.35
CA ASP A 32 22.06 17.96 -44.07
C ASP A 32 22.79 18.95 -43.15
N SER A 33 22.56 18.88 -41.83
CA SER A 33 23.23 19.74 -40.84
C SER A 33 24.36 19.03 -40.08
N LEU A 34 24.66 17.77 -40.44
CA LEU A 34 25.78 17.03 -39.85
C LEU A 34 27.12 17.49 -40.45
N ASP A 35 28.08 17.86 -39.56
CA ASP A 35 29.44 18.17 -39.96
C ASP A 35 30.31 16.90 -40.03
N ALA A 36 31.56 17.09 -40.44
CA ALA A 36 32.53 16.00 -40.58
C ALA A 36 32.79 15.24 -39.25
N ARG A 37 32.73 15.94 -38.12
CA ARG A 37 32.91 15.31 -36.80
C ARG A 37 31.74 14.38 -36.46
N HIS A 38 30.52 14.83 -36.72
CA HIS A 38 29.34 14.01 -36.49
C HIS A 38 29.36 12.74 -37.36
N TRP A 39 29.77 12.86 -38.63
CA TRP A 39 29.92 11.71 -39.52
C TRP A 39 31.02 10.75 -39.06
N ASN A 40 32.17 11.25 -38.57
CA ASN A 40 33.20 10.39 -38.03
C ASN A 40 32.74 9.63 -36.78
N HIS A 41 32.06 10.31 -35.86
CA HIS A 41 31.46 9.65 -34.68
C HIS A 41 30.44 8.57 -35.04
N LEU A 42 29.59 8.84 -36.04
CA LEU A 42 28.63 7.84 -36.53
C LEU A 42 29.37 6.64 -37.13
N PHE A 43 30.41 6.92 -37.94
CA PHE A 43 31.20 5.88 -38.57
C PHE A 43 31.95 4.99 -37.54
N GLU A 44 32.55 5.61 -36.53
CA GLU A 44 33.20 4.87 -35.41
C GLU A 44 32.23 3.95 -34.69
N ARG A 45 31.05 4.45 -34.36
CA ARG A 45 29.99 3.66 -33.70
C ARG A 45 29.48 2.53 -34.59
N TRP A 46 29.29 2.85 -35.86
CA TRP A 46 28.87 1.86 -36.85
C TRP A 46 29.91 0.75 -37.03
N SER A 47 31.17 1.10 -37.16
CA SER A 47 32.29 0.17 -37.31
C SER A 47 32.45 -0.71 -36.07
N LEU A 48 32.36 -0.11 -34.90
CA LEU A 48 32.39 -0.84 -33.64
C LEU A 48 31.23 -1.85 -33.51
N TRP A 49 30.03 -1.43 -33.89
CA TRP A 49 28.85 -2.32 -33.88
C TRP A 49 29.04 -3.51 -34.83
N LEU A 50 29.54 -3.27 -36.07
CA LEU A 50 29.80 -4.33 -37.03
C LEU A 50 30.91 -5.29 -36.57
N ASP A 51 32.05 -4.76 -36.06
CA ASP A 51 33.16 -5.56 -35.57
C ASP A 51 32.70 -6.48 -34.41
N GLN A 52 31.92 -5.96 -33.48
CA GLN A 52 31.39 -6.79 -32.38
C GLN A 52 30.36 -7.82 -32.84
N LEU A 53 29.57 -7.50 -33.87
CA LEU A 53 28.65 -8.44 -34.48
C LEU A 53 29.38 -9.60 -35.19
N GLU A 54 30.44 -9.28 -35.96
CA GLU A 54 31.23 -10.27 -36.66
C GLU A 54 32.00 -11.20 -35.70
N ARG A 55 32.49 -10.63 -34.58
CA ARG A 55 33.25 -11.38 -33.58
C ARG A 55 32.37 -12.10 -32.55
N GLU A 56 31.04 -11.93 -32.63
CA GLU A 56 30.09 -12.41 -31.64
C GLU A 56 30.41 -11.96 -30.20
N GLN A 57 31.00 -10.73 -30.06
CA GLN A 57 31.40 -10.16 -28.78
C GLN A 57 30.29 -9.24 -28.23
N PHE A 58 29.41 -9.81 -27.44
CA PHE A 58 28.27 -9.10 -26.88
C PHE A 58 28.47 -8.84 -25.38
N ALA A 59 28.15 -7.61 -24.95
CA ALA A 59 28.15 -7.23 -23.55
C ALA A 59 26.87 -6.43 -23.24
N LEU A 60 26.14 -6.82 -22.22
CA LEU A 60 24.95 -6.09 -21.80
C LEU A 60 25.36 -4.80 -21.09
N VAL A 61 24.94 -3.66 -21.65
CA VAL A 61 25.10 -2.34 -21.05
C VAL A 61 23.71 -1.76 -20.79
N VAL A 62 23.38 -1.51 -19.53
CA VAL A 62 22.13 -0.86 -19.12
C VAL A 62 22.41 0.61 -18.88
N GLU A 63 21.65 1.48 -19.54
CA GLU A 63 21.76 2.94 -19.42
C GLU A 63 20.93 3.44 -18.21
N ASN A 64 21.26 4.62 -17.69
CA ASN A 64 20.60 5.21 -16.51
C ASN A 64 19.10 5.44 -16.69
N ASP A 65 18.61 5.53 -17.93
CA ASP A 65 17.18 5.68 -18.25
C ASP A 65 16.45 4.35 -18.46
N GLY A 66 17.10 3.22 -18.13
CA GLY A 66 16.54 1.86 -18.25
C GLY A 66 16.57 1.28 -19.67
N ARG A 67 17.14 1.99 -20.65
CA ARG A 67 17.45 1.43 -21.96
C ARG A 67 18.65 0.51 -21.85
N TYR A 68 18.76 -0.46 -22.76
CA TYR A 68 19.91 -1.33 -22.82
C TYR A 68 20.43 -1.49 -24.24
N ARG A 69 21.68 -1.86 -24.36
CA ARG A 69 22.32 -2.28 -25.59
C ARG A 69 23.22 -3.49 -25.30
N VAL A 70 23.53 -4.27 -26.33
CA VAL A 70 24.35 -5.47 -26.20
C VAL A 70 25.72 -5.31 -26.87
N TRP A 71 26.12 -4.08 -27.19
CA TRP A 71 27.35 -3.73 -27.87
C TRP A 71 27.91 -2.37 -27.37
N GLY A 72 29.15 -2.04 -27.74
CA GLY A 72 29.72 -0.72 -27.55
C GLY A 72 30.29 -0.43 -26.16
N SER A 73 30.59 -1.45 -25.36
CA SER A 73 31.38 -1.29 -24.14
C SER A 73 32.77 -1.87 -24.31
N PRO A 74 33.83 -1.06 -24.33
CA PRO A 74 35.20 -1.57 -24.39
C PRO A 74 35.65 -2.24 -23.07
N HIS A 75 34.91 -2.04 -21.97
CA HIS A 75 35.23 -2.54 -20.63
C HIS A 75 34.14 -3.43 -20.03
N GLY A 76 33.12 -3.82 -20.82
CA GLY A 76 32.08 -4.72 -20.35
C GLY A 76 32.55 -6.18 -20.32
N GLU A 77 32.07 -6.97 -19.37
CA GLU A 77 32.24 -8.42 -19.41
C GLU A 77 31.59 -8.96 -20.68
N VAL A 78 32.37 -9.64 -21.53
CA VAL A 78 31.83 -10.34 -22.70
C VAL A 78 31.14 -11.59 -22.22
N HIS A 79 29.84 -11.66 -22.43
CA HIS A 79 29.05 -12.84 -22.06
C HIS A 79 28.93 -13.78 -23.25
N PRO A 80 29.22 -15.07 -23.09
CA PRO A 80 28.89 -16.06 -24.11
C PRO A 80 27.39 -16.08 -24.40
N GLN A 81 27.00 -16.42 -25.63
CA GLN A 81 25.60 -16.29 -26.11
C GLN A 81 24.52 -16.83 -25.15
N PRO A 82 24.64 -18.04 -24.53
CA PRO A 82 23.65 -18.52 -23.60
C PRO A 82 23.53 -17.67 -22.34
N ALA A 83 24.62 -17.14 -21.80
CA ALA A 83 24.66 -16.31 -20.63
C ALA A 83 24.01 -14.91 -20.92
N LEU A 84 24.25 -14.32 -22.09
CA LEU A 84 23.64 -13.09 -22.54
C LEU A 84 22.11 -13.24 -22.63
N ALA A 85 21.62 -14.32 -23.22
CA ALA A 85 20.17 -14.58 -23.34
C ALA A 85 19.49 -14.70 -21.96
N LEU A 86 20.12 -15.39 -21.01
CA LEU A 86 19.63 -15.50 -19.63
C LEU A 86 19.62 -14.13 -18.92
N THR A 87 20.69 -13.35 -19.07
CA THR A 87 20.79 -12.02 -18.46
C THR A 87 19.74 -11.06 -19.03
N LEU A 88 19.52 -11.08 -20.35
CA LEU A 88 18.44 -10.31 -20.99
C LEU A 88 17.06 -10.79 -20.54
N GLY A 89 16.87 -12.10 -20.41
CA GLY A 89 15.63 -12.67 -19.88
C GLY A 89 15.34 -12.16 -18.47
N SER A 90 16.32 -12.18 -17.58
CA SER A 90 16.20 -11.66 -16.21
C SER A 90 15.93 -10.15 -16.19
N LEU A 91 16.61 -9.35 -17.03
CA LEU A 91 16.35 -7.92 -17.16
C LEU A 91 14.92 -7.65 -17.61
N HIS A 92 14.46 -8.37 -18.64
CA HIS A 92 13.09 -8.20 -19.14
C HIS A 92 12.04 -8.62 -18.11
N GLN A 93 12.25 -9.73 -17.42
CA GLN A 93 11.39 -10.18 -16.34
C GLN A 93 11.30 -9.11 -15.25
N HIS A 94 12.43 -8.60 -14.77
CA HIS A 94 12.48 -7.53 -13.79
C HIS A 94 11.73 -6.28 -14.26
N CYS A 95 11.96 -5.83 -15.50
CA CYS A 95 11.24 -4.68 -16.07
C CYS A 95 9.71 -4.92 -16.16
N GLN A 96 9.28 -6.13 -16.50
CA GLN A 96 7.85 -6.48 -16.53
C GLN A 96 7.23 -6.48 -15.15
N GLU A 97 7.91 -7.04 -14.15
CA GLU A 97 7.49 -7.03 -12.75
C GLU A 97 7.35 -5.60 -12.22
N GLN A 98 8.35 -4.74 -12.45
CA GLN A 98 8.28 -3.34 -12.04
C GLN A 98 7.11 -2.59 -12.70
N ARG A 99 6.87 -2.81 -13.99
CA ARG A 99 5.71 -2.23 -14.69
C ARG A 99 4.38 -2.75 -14.16
N ALA A 100 4.31 -4.04 -13.82
CA ALA A 100 3.11 -4.63 -13.25
C ALA A 100 2.84 -4.08 -11.85
N LEU A 101 3.86 -3.99 -10.98
CA LEU A 101 3.78 -3.36 -9.66
C LEU A 101 3.32 -1.91 -9.75
N ALA A 102 3.93 -1.12 -10.63
CA ALA A 102 3.54 0.28 -10.84
C ALA A 102 2.09 0.42 -11.31
N ARG A 103 1.63 -0.45 -12.22
CA ARG A 103 0.25 -0.43 -12.72
C ARG A 103 -0.76 -0.79 -11.63
N VAL A 104 -0.53 -1.87 -10.90
CA VAL A 104 -1.45 -2.34 -9.84
C VAL A 104 -1.50 -1.33 -8.70
N SER A 105 -0.35 -0.82 -8.27
CA SER A 105 -0.29 0.18 -7.20
C SER A 105 -0.96 1.50 -7.59
N HIS A 106 -0.80 1.94 -8.84
CA HIS A 106 -1.46 3.14 -9.36
C HIS A 106 -2.99 2.98 -9.38
N ASP A 107 -3.50 1.85 -9.89
CA ASP A 107 -4.94 1.55 -9.89
C ASP A 107 -5.50 1.53 -8.46
N LEU A 108 -4.82 0.86 -7.53
CA LEU A 108 -5.22 0.80 -6.13
C LEU A 108 -5.27 2.19 -5.49
N ARG A 109 -4.21 3.01 -5.66
CA ARG A 109 -4.17 4.37 -5.13
C ARG A 109 -5.28 5.25 -5.68
N GLN A 110 -5.55 5.19 -6.99
CA GLN A 110 -6.65 5.94 -7.59
C GLN A 110 -8.02 5.53 -7.05
N ARG A 111 -8.21 4.23 -6.76
CA ARG A 111 -9.45 3.71 -6.18
C ARG A 111 -9.61 4.18 -4.74
N LEU A 112 -8.55 4.07 -3.93
CA LEU A 112 -8.54 4.51 -2.53
C LEU A 112 -8.83 6.02 -2.43
N GLU A 113 -8.23 6.84 -3.31
CA GLU A 113 -8.48 8.28 -3.34
C GLU A 113 -9.94 8.62 -3.65
N ARG A 114 -10.56 7.94 -4.63
CA ARG A 114 -11.98 8.10 -4.93
C ARG A 114 -12.87 7.71 -3.74
N TRP A 115 -12.52 6.65 -3.03
CA TRP A 115 -13.27 6.25 -1.84
C TRP A 115 -13.06 7.21 -0.68
N ARG A 116 -11.84 7.69 -0.47
CA ARG A 116 -11.53 8.71 0.52
C ARG A 116 -12.37 9.97 0.31
N SER A 117 -12.34 10.52 -0.89
CA SER A 117 -13.13 11.73 -1.22
C SER A 117 -14.61 11.54 -0.97
N LYS A 118 -15.15 10.37 -1.32
CA LYS A 118 -16.57 10.04 -1.07
C LYS A 118 -16.88 9.94 0.43
N GLU A 119 -16.05 9.25 1.20
CA GLU A 119 -16.27 9.07 2.64
C GLU A 119 -16.09 10.39 3.40
N GLN A 120 -15.11 11.22 3.03
CA GLN A 120 -14.90 12.55 3.60
C GLN A 120 -16.09 13.48 3.34
N SER A 121 -16.59 13.52 2.11
CA SER A 121 -17.78 14.30 1.77
C SER A 121 -19.02 13.85 2.56
N ALA A 122 -19.20 12.52 2.69
CA ALA A 122 -20.31 11.98 3.49
C ALA A 122 -20.15 12.27 4.99
N GLN A 123 -18.94 12.22 5.52
CA GLN A 123 -18.62 12.55 6.90
C GLN A 123 -18.94 14.01 7.20
N GLU A 124 -18.52 14.92 6.31
CA GLU A 124 -18.80 16.35 6.45
C GLU A 124 -20.31 16.65 6.43
N ASP A 125 -21.07 16.04 5.52
CA ASP A 125 -22.54 16.16 5.50
C ASP A 125 -23.18 15.68 6.82
N GLN A 126 -22.69 14.58 7.40
CA GLN A 126 -23.19 14.10 8.70
C GLN A 126 -22.78 15.05 9.84
N HIS A 127 -21.57 15.65 9.81
CA HIS A 127 -21.15 16.65 10.79
C HIS A 127 -22.06 17.89 10.78
N GLN A 128 -22.36 18.40 9.59
CA GLN A 128 -23.27 19.54 9.44
C GLN A 128 -24.68 19.22 9.98
N ARG A 129 -25.18 18.01 9.72
CA ARG A 129 -26.47 17.56 10.27
C ARG A 129 -26.41 17.38 11.79
N LEU A 130 -25.31 16.90 12.34
CA LEU A 130 -25.12 16.74 13.78
C LEU A 130 -25.12 18.12 14.47
N SER A 131 -24.38 19.09 13.94
CA SER A 131 -24.35 20.46 14.46
C SER A 131 -25.77 21.10 14.47
N ALA A 132 -26.58 20.84 13.44
CA ALA A 132 -27.95 21.30 13.39
C ALA A 132 -28.83 20.70 14.51
N THR A 133 -28.44 19.55 15.10
CA THR A 133 -29.20 18.97 16.24
C THR A 133 -29.02 19.72 17.55
N ASP A 134 -27.94 20.52 17.69
CA ASP A 134 -27.66 21.29 18.92
C ASP A 134 -28.73 22.37 19.20
N GLY A 135 -29.47 22.77 18.17
CA GLY A 135 -30.61 23.68 18.28
C GLY A 135 -31.81 23.12 19.04
N HIS A 136 -31.87 21.82 19.38
CA HIS A 136 -33.04 21.21 20.02
C HIS A 136 -33.39 21.86 21.36
N GLY A 137 -32.39 22.26 22.18
CA GLY A 137 -32.63 22.95 23.45
C GLY A 137 -33.17 24.36 23.29
N ALA A 138 -32.78 25.08 22.22
CA ALA A 138 -33.35 26.40 21.92
C ALA A 138 -34.83 26.28 21.51
N LEU A 139 -35.18 25.33 20.67
CA LEU A 139 -36.57 25.06 20.27
C LEU A 139 -37.43 24.67 21.47
N GLN A 140 -36.88 23.88 22.40
CA GLN A 140 -37.59 23.51 23.62
C GLN A 140 -37.85 24.73 24.50
N ARG A 141 -36.86 25.60 24.74
CA ARG A 141 -37.04 26.86 25.49
C ARG A 141 -38.04 27.80 24.83
N GLN A 142 -38.07 27.90 23.51
CA GLN A 142 -39.08 28.69 22.80
C GLN A 142 -40.50 28.13 23.00
N ALA A 143 -40.65 26.81 22.94
CA ALA A 143 -41.92 26.13 23.22
C ALA A 143 -42.37 26.35 24.66
N ASP A 144 -41.47 26.26 25.64
CA ASP A 144 -41.73 26.51 27.06
C ASP A 144 -42.18 27.97 27.27
N ALA A 145 -41.51 28.94 26.63
CA ALA A 145 -41.84 30.36 26.73
C ALA A 145 -43.29 30.66 26.21
N LEU A 146 -43.69 30.00 25.09
CA LEU A 146 -45.03 30.18 24.55
C LEU A 146 -46.12 29.62 25.50
N LEU A 147 -45.85 28.52 26.18
CA LEU A 147 -46.81 27.91 27.12
C LEU A 147 -46.81 28.54 28.49
N CYS A 148 -45.74 29.24 28.91
CA CYS A 148 -45.65 29.99 30.15
C CYS A 148 -46.37 31.36 30.11
N LEU A 149 -46.97 31.78 29.00
CA LEU A 149 -47.83 32.93 28.93
C LEU A 149 -49.09 32.70 29.78
N GLY A 150 -49.51 33.68 30.54
CA GLY A 150 -50.58 33.52 31.49
C GLY A 150 -51.96 33.08 30.90
N ASN A 151 -52.15 33.18 29.58
CA ASN A 151 -53.33 32.70 28.85
C ASN A 151 -52.95 32.44 27.37
N PRO A 152 -52.26 31.37 27.03
CA PRO A 152 -51.81 31.11 25.68
C PRO A 152 -52.97 30.89 24.71
N SER A 153 -52.91 31.54 23.55
CA SER A 153 -53.90 31.30 22.49
C SER A 153 -53.75 29.90 21.88
N ARG A 154 -54.79 29.43 21.18
CA ARG A 154 -54.78 28.14 20.51
C ARG A 154 -53.59 28.03 19.50
N ASP A 155 -53.36 29.10 18.75
CA ASP A 155 -52.23 29.14 17.78
C ASP A 155 -50.88 29.04 18.48
N GLN A 156 -50.70 29.68 19.65
CA GLN A 156 -49.45 29.58 20.45
C GLN A 156 -49.25 28.17 21.01
N VAL A 157 -50.34 27.49 21.41
CA VAL A 157 -50.25 26.08 21.84
C VAL A 157 -49.86 25.15 20.68
N ASP A 158 -50.48 25.36 19.50
CA ASP A 158 -50.14 24.56 18.30
C ASP A 158 -48.70 24.82 17.84
N GLU A 159 -48.21 26.04 17.91
CA GLU A 159 -46.81 26.39 17.63
C GLU A 159 -45.85 25.72 18.63
N ALA A 160 -46.11 25.81 19.92
CA ALA A 160 -45.32 25.16 20.97
C ALA A 160 -45.25 23.65 20.77
N GLN A 161 -46.37 23.01 20.44
CA GLN A 161 -46.39 21.58 20.13
C GLN A 161 -45.57 21.22 18.88
N SER A 162 -45.57 22.10 17.87
CA SER A 162 -44.72 21.96 16.68
C SER A 162 -43.24 22.02 17.03
N LEU A 163 -42.84 22.98 17.84
CA LEU A 163 -41.47 23.16 18.32
C LEU A 163 -41.00 21.96 19.16
N TYR A 164 -41.83 21.44 20.07
CA TYR A 164 -41.51 20.23 20.82
C TYR A 164 -41.33 19.01 19.93
N ARG A 165 -42.21 18.79 18.95
CA ARG A 165 -42.07 17.70 17.97
C ARG A 165 -40.73 17.80 17.21
N ARG A 166 -40.37 19.03 16.80
CA ARG A 166 -39.13 19.28 16.10
C ARG A 166 -37.90 19.05 17.01
N ALA A 167 -37.91 19.55 18.24
CA ALA A 167 -36.85 19.33 19.24
C ALA A 167 -36.67 17.83 19.54
N LYS A 168 -37.78 17.11 19.72
CA LYS A 168 -37.77 15.65 19.96
C LYS A 168 -37.19 14.88 18.76
N LYS A 169 -37.50 15.28 17.52
CA LYS A 169 -36.93 14.68 16.31
C LYS A 169 -35.43 14.90 16.24
N LEU A 170 -34.92 16.11 16.47
CA LEU A 170 -33.50 16.44 16.50
C LEU A 170 -32.74 15.60 17.55
N ARG A 171 -33.27 15.57 18.79
CA ARG A 171 -32.68 14.79 19.88
C ARG A 171 -32.57 13.30 19.55
N ARG A 172 -33.59 12.72 18.88
CA ARG A 172 -33.59 11.30 18.47
C ARG A 172 -32.66 10.99 17.32
N SER A 173 -32.40 11.97 16.44
CA SER A 173 -31.50 11.76 15.30
C SER A 173 -30.02 11.79 15.69
N ARG A 174 -29.66 12.44 16.80
CA ARG A 174 -28.27 12.61 17.25
C ARG A 174 -27.49 11.30 17.36
N PRO A 175 -27.92 10.27 18.13
CA PRO A 175 -27.16 9.03 18.27
C PRO A 175 -27.01 8.27 16.95
N ILE A 176 -27.97 8.41 16.03
CA ILE A 176 -27.88 7.78 14.69
C ILE A 176 -26.81 8.48 13.83
N LEU A 177 -26.73 9.82 13.95
CA LEU A 177 -25.70 10.60 13.23
C LEU A 177 -24.31 10.33 13.78
N GLU A 178 -24.17 10.25 15.11
CA GLU A 178 -22.90 9.88 15.77
C GLU A 178 -22.42 8.49 15.33
N GLN A 179 -23.31 7.50 15.28
CA GLN A 179 -22.99 6.15 14.79
C GLN A 179 -22.57 6.16 13.30
N ARG A 180 -23.20 7.00 12.46
CA ARG A 180 -22.81 7.13 11.05
C ARG A 180 -21.44 7.79 10.90
N LEU A 181 -21.15 8.81 11.71
CA LEU A 181 -19.83 9.44 11.74
C LEU A 181 -18.73 8.47 12.12
N GLU A 182 -18.96 7.66 13.16
CA GLU A 182 -18.04 6.60 13.55
C GLU A 182 -17.81 5.60 12.41
N HIS A 183 -18.86 5.22 11.69
CA HIS A 183 -18.74 4.33 10.54
C HIS A 183 -17.89 4.94 9.40
N HIS A 184 -18.09 6.24 9.08
CA HIS A 184 -17.27 6.91 8.07
C HIS A 184 -15.82 7.02 8.52
N GLN A 185 -15.57 7.30 9.81
CA GLN A 185 -14.24 7.34 10.39
C GLN A 185 -13.52 5.99 10.25
N GLN A 186 -14.15 4.89 10.62
CA GLN A 186 -13.61 3.53 10.48
C GLN A 186 -13.26 3.19 9.02
N ARG A 187 -14.06 3.66 8.05
CA ARG A 187 -13.76 3.47 6.62
C ARG A 187 -12.57 4.30 6.15
N LEU A 188 -12.40 5.51 6.65
CA LEU A 188 -11.23 6.35 6.36
C LEU A 188 -9.96 5.75 6.95
N GLU A 189 -10.02 5.17 8.14
CA GLU A 189 -8.91 4.43 8.76
C GLU A 189 -8.53 3.21 7.92
N LEU A 190 -9.49 2.40 7.49
CA LEU A 190 -9.26 1.25 6.61
C LEU A 190 -8.58 1.67 5.29
N ILE A 191 -9.01 2.78 4.68
CA ILE A 191 -8.36 3.35 3.49
C ILE A 191 -6.91 3.74 3.80
N SER A 192 -6.68 4.37 4.94
CA SER A 192 -5.35 4.82 5.38
C SER A 192 -4.39 3.66 5.64
N GLU A 193 -4.87 2.58 6.25
CA GLU A 193 -4.11 1.34 6.45
C GLU A 193 -3.80 0.66 5.11
N SER A 194 -4.78 0.62 4.19
CA SER A 194 -4.57 0.03 2.85
C SER A 194 -3.50 0.76 2.06
N GLU A 195 -3.39 2.08 2.17
CA GLU A 195 -2.30 2.85 1.56
C GLU A 195 -0.94 2.47 2.16
N THR A 196 -0.89 2.28 3.47
CA THR A 196 0.33 1.83 4.15
C THR A 196 0.75 0.45 3.64
N PHE A 197 -0.17 -0.50 3.47
CA PHE A 197 0.14 -1.81 2.88
C PHE A 197 0.66 -1.71 1.44
N ILE A 198 0.12 -0.80 0.61
CA ILE A 198 0.65 -0.57 -0.74
C ILE A 198 2.09 -0.05 -0.67
N GLU A 199 2.36 0.91 0.20
CA GLU A 199 3.71 1.47 0.38
C GLU A 199 4.69 0.42 0.91
N ASP A 200 4.25 -0.45 1.81
CA ASP A 200 5.03 -1.59 2.30
C ASP A 200 5.48 -2.51 1.17
N GLN A 201 4.56 -2.86 0.26
CA GLN A 201 4.89 -3.71 -0.88
C GLN A 201 5.81 -3.01 -1.89
N LEU A 202 5.67 -1.70 -2.08
CA LEU A 202 6.52 -0.95 -3.00
C LEU A 202 7.95 -0.76 -2.47
N SER A 203 8.12 -0.61 -1.16
CA SER A 203 9.42 -0.44 -0.50
C SER A 203 10.12 -1.77 -0.18
N ALA A 204 9.44 -2.90 -0.20
CA ALA A 204 9.97 -4.21 0.17
C ALA A 204 10.99 -4.76 -0.86
N THR A 205 12.15 -4.11 -0.98
CA THR A 205 13.23 -4.53 -1.90
C THR A 205 13.85 -5.87 -1.55
N TRP A 206 13.66 -6.34 -0.32
CA TRP A 206 14.07 -7.65 0.19
C TRP A 206 13.19 -8.81 -0.29
N GLN A 207 12.04 -8.53 -0.94
CA GLN A 207 11.18 -9.54 -1.56
C GLN A 207 11.29 -9.52 -3.08
N ASP A 208 11.08 -10.67 -3.71
CA ASP A 208 10.97 -10.75 -5.16
C ASP A 208 9.74 -10.02 -5.69
N GLY A 209 9.80 -9.61 -6.97
CA GLY A 209 8.71 -8.85 -7.60
C GLY A 209 7.40 -9.63 -7.69
N SER A 210 7.46 -10.95 -7.81
CA SER A 210 6.27 -11.81 -7.95
C SER A 210 5.50 -11.91 -6.63
N ALA A 211 6.21 -12.06 -5.50
CA ALA A 211 5.60 -12.08 -4.16
C ALA A 211 4.95 -10.73 -3.82
N ARG A 212 5.62 -9.63 -4.16
CA ARG A 212 5.09 -8.26 -3.99
C ARG A 212 3.83 -8.05 -4.82
N LEU A 213 3.83 -8.49 -6.08
CA LEU A 213 2.68 -8.38 -6.98
C LEU A 213 1.50 -9.22 -6.49
N SER A 214 1.77 -10.43 -5.99
CA SER A 214 0.74 -11.30 -5.37
C SER A 214 0.09 -10.60 -4.19
N ALA A 215 0.88 -10.02 -3.28
CA ALA A 215 0.36 -9.31 -2.11
C ALA A 215 -0.51 -8.09 -2.48
N LEU A 216 -0.13 -7.32 -3.51
CA LEU A 216 -0.95 -6.22 -4.02
C LEU A 216 -2.25 -6.70 -4.67
N ASN A 217 -2.25 -7.85 -5.35
CA ASN A 217 -3.46 -8.45 -5.91
C ASN A 217 -4.39 -8.96 -4.82
N ASP A 218 -3.85 -9.60 -3.76
CA ASP A 218 -4.63 -10.02 -2.60
C ASP A 218 -5.31 -8.82 -1.92
N LEU A 219 -4.59 -7.72 -1.75
CA LEU A 219 -5.14 -6.47 -1.22
C LEU A 219 -6.23 -5.90 -2.14
N ARG A 220 -6.05 -5.96 -3.46
CA ARG A 220 -7.07 -5.51 -4.43
C ARG A 220 -8.36 -6.30 -4.29
N GLU A 221 -8.28 -7.63 -4.21
CA GLU A 221 -9.44 -8.50 -4.03
C GLU A 221 -10.15 -8.23 -2.69
N GLU A 222 -9.39 -8.04 -1.64
CA GLU A 222 -9.91 -7.68 -0.33
C GLU A 222 -10.69 -6.36 -0.36
N LEU A 223 -10.11 -5.31 -0.95
CA LEU A 223 -10.73 -4.01 -1.08
C LEU A 223 -12.00 -4.04 -1.93
N ASP A 224 -12.02 -4.84 -2.99
CA ASP A 224 -13.22 -5.07 -3.79
C ASP A 224 -14.36 -5.67 -2.96
N GLU A 225 -14.04 -6.49 -1.95
CA GLU A 225 -15.06 -7.02 -1.03
C GLU A 225 -15.51 -6.02 0.03
N LEU A 226 -14.55 -5.30 0.64
CA LEU A 226 -14.84 -4.42 1.77
C LEU A 226 -15.62 -3.17 1.35
N LEU A 227 -15.36 -2.68 0.15
CA LEU A 227 -15.85 -1.39 -0.32
C LEU A 227 -17.01 -1.51 -1.32
N GLN A 228 -17.35 -2.73 -1.75
CA GLN A 228 -18.55 -2.95 -2.56
C GLN A 228 -19.86 -2.93 -1.72
N PRO A 229 -20.99 -2.50 -2.32
CA PRO A 229 -22.30 -2.59 -1.69
C PRO A 229 -22.66 -4.03 -1.32
N LYS A 230 -23.33 -4.21 -0.16
CA LYS A 230 -23.73 -5.54 0.37
C LYS A 230 -24.52 -6.41 -0.61
N GLU A 231 -25.25 -5.82 -1.54
CA GLU A 231 -26.06 -6.53 -2.54
C GLU A 231 -25.21 -7.35 -3.54
N ARG A 232 -24.02 -6.86 -3.91
CA ARG A 232 -23.08 -7.60 -4.78
C ARG A 232 -22.30 -8.69 -4.04
N ARG A 233 -22.23 -8.64 -2.71
CA ARG A 233 -21.51 -9.63 -1.89
C ARG A 233 -22.12 -11.04 -1.90
N ARG A 234 -23.42 -11.20 -2.21
CA ARG A 234 -24.10 -12.50 -2.17
C ARG A 234 -23.65 -13.46 -3.27
N CYS A 235 -23.26 -12.96 -4.44
CA CYS A 235 -22.90 -13.81 -5.58
C CYS A 235 -21.48 -14.43 -5.47
N THR A 236 -20.58 -13.82 -4.70
CA THR A 236 -19.17 -14.24 -4.61
C THR A 236 -18.83 -15.12 -3.40
N ARG A 237 -19.78 -15.32 -2.48
CA ARG A 237 -19.54 -16.07 -1.22
C ARG A 237 -19.31 -17.58 -1.43
N GLN A 238 -19.82 -18.18 -2.50
CA GLN A 238 -19.67 -19.62 -2.79
C GLN A 238 -18.27 -20.00 -3.33
N GLN A 239 -17.51 -19.05 -3.83
CA GLN A 239 -16.15 -19.30 -4.39
C GLN A 239 -15.02 -19.17 -3.36
N ARG A 240 -15.29 -18.78 -2.13
CA ARG A 240 -14.30 -18.24 -1.16
C ARG A 240 -14.04 -19.09 0.08
N GLN A 241 -14.23 -20.37 0.02
CA GLN A 241 -13.56 -21.30 0.94
C GLN A 241 -12.09 -21.51 0.54
N ARG A 242 -11.48 -20.51 -0.11
CA ARG A 242 -10.12 -20.59 -0.65
C ARG A 242 -9.13 -19.95 0.32
N ASP A 243 -8.14 -20.74 0.62
CA ASP A 243 -6.84 -20.48 1.23
C ASP A 243 -6.82 -19.65 2.53
N GLN A 244 -6.26 -20.27 3.55
CA GLN A 244 -5.90 -19.57 4.78
C GLN A 244 -4.99 -18.40 4.43
N PRO A 245 -5.20 -17.22 5.03
CA PRO A 245 -4.30 -16.09 4.83
C PRO A 245 -2.85 -16.48 5.13
N LYS A 246 -1.92 -16.09 4.26
CA LYS A 246 -0.49 -16.37 4.42
C LYS A 246 0.22 -15.10 4.89
N PRO A 247 0.34 -14.85 6.20
CA PRO A 247 1.10 -13.73 6.73
C PRO A 247 2.59 -13.92 6.43
N LEU A 248 3.37 -12.85 6.54
CA LEU A 248 4.82 -12.96 6.54
C LEU A 248 5.26 -13.62 7.85
N GLU A 249 6.02 -14.72 7.77
CA GLU A 249 6.57 -15.42 8.92
C GLU A 249 8.09 -15.28 8.93
N LEU A 250 8.63 -14.92 10.08
CA LEU A 250 10.07 -14.81 10.34
C LEU A 250 10.41 -15.55 11.63
N ASN A 251 11.66 -15.95 11.77
CA ASN A 251 12.18 -16.48 13.02
C ASN A 251 12.92 -15.39 13.79
N THR A 252 12.68 -15.29 15.09
CA THR A 252 13.38 -14.39 15.96
C THR A 252 14.74 -14.95 16.39
N PRO A 253 15.65 -14.14 16.96
CA PRO A 253 16.94 -14.60 17.48
C PRO A 253 16.82 -15.71 18.51
N GLY A 254 15.78 -15.70 19.36
CA GLY A 254 15.49 -16.77 20.32
C GLY A 254 14.80 -17.99 19.72
N GLY A 255 14.58 -18.04 18.39
CA GLY A 255 13.97 -19.16 17.68
C GLY A 255 12.44 -19.20 17.70
N LEU A 256 11.77 -18.16 18.21
CA LEU A 256 10.34 -18.04 18.15
C LEU A 256 9.88 -17.57 16.76
N LYS A 257 8.64 -17.87 16.40
CA LYS A 257 8.03 -17.33 15.19
C LYS A 257 7.40 -15.98 15.46
N VAL A 258 7.64 -15.03 14.55
CA VAL A 258 6.92 -13.76 14.49
C VAL A 258 6.16 -13.70 13.17
N GLN A 259 4.89 -13.29 13.23
CA GLN A 259 3.99 -13.16 12.08
C GLN A 259 3.64 -11.70 11.87
N VAL A 260 3.67 -11.24 10.60
CA VAL A 260 3.32 -9.88 10.19
C VAL A 260 2.18 -9.97 9.18
N GLY A 261 1.08 -9.28 9.46
CA GLY A 261 -0.05 -9.17 8.54
C GLY A 261 0.19 -8.06 7.53
N ARG A 262 -0.02 -8.35 6.23
CA ARG A 262 0.23 -7.42 5.12
C ARG A 262 -1.06 -6.94 4.43
N ASN A 263 -2.20 -7.27 5.01
CA ASN A 263 -3.54 -6.78 4.66
C ASN A 263 -4.49 -6.99 5.83
N HIS A 264 -5.71 -6.47 5.74
CA HIS A 264 -6.69 -6.51 6.83
C HIS A 264 -7.11 -7.94 7.22
N ARG A 265 -7.23 -8.85 6.24
CA ARG A 265 -7.56 -10.26 6.51
C ARG A 265 -6.44 -10.97 7.25
N GLN A 266 -5.18 -10.71 6.87
CA GLN A 266 -4.02 -11.27 7.57
C GLN A 266 -3.93 -10.71 8.98
N ASN A 267 -4.13 -9.39 9.18
CA ASN A 267 -4.20 -8.78 10.49
C ASN A 267 -5.28 -9.44 11.37
N ASP A 268 -6.51 -9.61 10.85
CA ASP A 268 -7.59 -10.31 11.54
C ASP A 268 -7.24 -11.76 11.88
N TRP A 269 -6.60 -12.45 10.92
CA TRP A 269 -6.24 -13.85 11.07
C TRP A 269 -5.21 -14.08 12.15
N ILE A 270 -4.07 -13.38 12.12
CA ILE A 270 -2.98 -13.60 13.08
C ILE A 270 -3.35 -13.14 14.49
N SER A 271 -4.18 -12.08 14.61
CA SER A 271 -4.49 -11.46 15.91
C SER A 271 -5.67 -12.11 16.62
N LEU A 272 -6.71 -12.57 15.88
CA LEU A 272 -7.96 -13.01 16.48
C LEU A 272 -8.31 -14.49 16.23
N ARG A 273 -7.73 -15.13 15.20
CA ARG A 273 -8.05 -16.51 14.87
C ARG A 273 -6.93 -17.49 15.12
N GLN A 274 -5.70 -17.10 14.80
CA GLN A 274 -4.52 -17.95 14.93
C GLN A 274 -3.76 -17.70 16.23
N ALA A 275 -3.95 -16.54 16.84
CA ALA A 275 -3.36 -16.21 18.14
C ALA A 275 -3.79 -17.18 19.23
N ARG A 276 -2.87 -17.53 20.11
CA ARG A 276 -3.09 -18.39 21.29
C ARG A 276 -2.84 -17.59 22.55
N SER A 277 -3.42 -18.06 23.64
CA SER A 277 -3.08 -17.52 24.96
C SER A 277 -1.58 -17.60 25.20
N GLY A 278 -0.98 -16.49 25.64
CA GLY A 278 0.46 -16.34 25.82
C GLY A 278 1.20 -15.77 24.60
N ASP A 279 0.56 -15.59 23.43
CA ASP A 279 1.13 -14.83 22.33
C ASP A 279 1.08 -13.33 22.61
N LEU A 280 2.03 -12.57 22.02
CA LEU A 280 2.10 -11.12 22.18
C LEU A 280 1.81 -10.43 20.83
N TRP A 281 0.98 -9.40 20.90
CA TRP A 281 0.60 -8.57 19.77
C TRP A 281 1.26 -7.20 19.85
N PHE A 282 1.73 -6.72 18.69
CA PHE A 282 2.43 -5.44 18.54
C PHE A 282 1.79 -4.64 17.39
N HIS A 283 1.70 -3.32 17.58
CA HIS A 283 1.23 -2.39 16.57
C HIS A 283 1.78 -0.99 16.82
N ALA A 284 2.08 -0.22 15.77
CA ALA A 284 2.50 1.17 15.91
C ALA A 284 1.38 2.01 16.54
N GLN A 285 1.71 2.78 17.59
CA GLN A 285 0.73 3.56 18.33
C GLN A 285 0.13 4.65 17.46
N GLU A 286 -1.21 4.75 17.43
CA GLU A 286 -1.96 5.81 16.72
C GLU A 286 -1.53 6.02 15.26
N CYS A 287 -1.02 4.99 14.62
CA CYS A 287 -0.48 5.04 13.28
C CYS A 287 -0.96 3.83 12.45
N PRO A 288 -1.41 4.02 11.21
CA PRO A 288 -1.73 2.92 10.32
C PRO A 288 -0.54 1.99 10.13
N GLY A 289 -0.78 0.68 10.21
CA GLY A 289 0.28 -0.32 10.08
C GLY A 289 -0.19 -1.76 10.18
N SER A 290 0.78 -2.66 10.12
CA SER A 290 0.57 -4.08 10.24
C SER A 290 0.45 -4.53 11.69
N HIS A 291 -0.39 -5.54 11.92
CA HIS A 291 -0.32 -6.31 13.15
C HIS A 291 0.91 -7.23 13.11
N VAL A 292 1.61 -7.31 14.21
CA VAL A 292 2.73 -8.24 14.40
C VAL A 292 2.40 -9.12 15.60
N VAL A 293 2.52 -10.43 15.44
CA VAL A 293 2.24 -11.40 16.53
C VAL A 293 3.46 -12.27 16.76
N LEU A 294 4.02 -12.19 17.93
CA LEU A 294 5.10 -13.05 18.42
C LEU A 294 4.47 -14.30 19.06
N LYS A 295 4.86 -15.48 18.58
CA LYS A 295 4.35 -16.78 19.04
C LYS A 295 5.03 -17.21 20.35
N SER A 296 4.93 -16.40 21.38
CA SER A 296 5.49 -16.66 22.71
C SER A 296 4.75 -17.74 23.50
N SER A 297 3.58 -18.18 23.07
CA SER A 297 2.95 -19.40 23.58
C SER A 297 3.75 -20.68 23.32
N ASN A 298 4.70 -20.66 22.37
CA ASN A 298 5.54 -21.80 22.03
C ASN A 298 6.87 -21.86 22.80
N GLY A 299 7.23 -20.81 23.58
CA GLY A 299 8.46 -20.74 24.34
C GLY A 299 8.60 -19.39 25.06
N LEU A 300 9.56 -19.29 25.96
CA LEU A 300 9.84 -18.05 26.69
C LEU A 300 10.43 -17.02 25.71
N ALA A 301 9.78 -15.85 25.60
CA ALA A 301 10.29 -14.76 24.79
C ALA A 301 11.42 -14.03 25.53
N GLU A 302 12.55 -13.87 24.84
CA GLU A 302 13.67 -13.06 25.30
C GLU A 302 13.53 -11.60 24.86
N GLU A 303 14.29 -10.70 25.44
CA GLU A 303 14.26 -9.28 25.09
C GLU A 303 14.62 -9.04 23.62
N SER A 304 15.50 -9.86 23.04
CA SER A 304 15.87 -9.84 21.63
C SER A 304 14.69 -10.17 20.71
N ASP A 305 13.79 -11.08 21.12
CA ASP A 305 12.59 -11.45 20.38
C ASP A 305 11.54 -10.34 20.41
N LEU A 306 11.36 -9.74 21.61
CA LEU A 306 10.48 -8.59 21.80
C LEU A 306 10.96 -7.38 21.01
N ALA A 307 12.26 -7.11 21.01
CA ALA A 307 12.86 -6.03 20.24
C ALA A 307 12.60 -6.22 18.73
N MET A 308 12.85 -7.44 18.19
CA MET A 308 12.59 -7.73 16.79
C MET A 308 11.11 -7.55 16.41
N ALA A 309 10.18 -8.03 17.22
CA ALA A 309 8.75 -7.87 16.97
C ALA A 309 8.32 -6.39 17.02
N THR A 310 8.91 -5.62 17.95
CA THR A 310 8.70 -4.18 18.08
C THR A 310 9.22 -3.43 16.85
N ASP A 311 10.46 -3.73 16.41
CA ASP A 311 11.08 -3.11 15.23
C ASP A 311 10.29 -3.42 13.94
N LEU A 312 9.81 -4.67 13.80
CA LEU A 312 8.94 -5.05 12.68
C LEU A 312 7.61 -4.27 12.69
N ALA A 313 6.97 -4.10 13.85
CA ALA A 313 5.74 -3.31 13.93
C ALA A 313 5.99 -1.83 13.58
N ALA A 314 7.15 -1.30 13.94
CA ALA A 314 7.58 0.04 13.55
C ALA A 314 7.84 0.16 12.05
N TYR A 315 8.54 -0.81 11.45
CA TYR A 315 8.85 -0.83 10.02
C TYR A 315 7.60 -0.97 9.15
N PHE A 316 6.70 -1.90 9.48
CA PHE A 316 5.45 -2.12 8.76
C PHE A 316 4.35 -1.14 9.18
N SER A 317 4.72 0.14 9.36
CA SER A 317 3.79 1.22 9.67
C SER A 317 4.06 2.47 8.82
N ARG A 318 3.10 3.38 8.79
CA ARG A 318 3.29 4.69 8.15
C ARG A 318 4.43 5.50 8.77
N ALA A 319 4.77 5.23 10.03
CA ALA A 319 5.84 5.91 10.76
C ALA A 319 7.25 5.38 10.47
N ARG A 320 7.43 4.46 9.50
CA ARG A 320 8.72 3.82 9.15
C ARG A 320 9.86 4.78 8.86
N GLY A 321 9.56 6.02 8.40
CA GLY A 321 10.57 7.05 8.13
C GLY A 321 11.16 7.72 9.38
N ASN A 322 10.62 7.43 10.57
CA ASN A 322 11.13 7.98 11.83
C ASN A 322 12.27 7.12 12.38
N THR A 323 13.18 7.73 13.13
CA THR A 323 14.27 7.01 13.81
C THR A 323 13.76 6.07 14.89
N ARG A 324 12.65 6.43 15.56
CA ARG A 324 12.02 5.63 16.61
C ARG A 324 10.50 5.76 16.49
N VAL A 325 9.80 4.66 16.70
CA VAL A 325 8.35 4.58 16.62
C VAL A 325 7.81 3.97 17.92
N ALA A 326 6.83 4.63 18.52
CA ALA A 326 6.12 4.06 19.66
C ALA A 326 5.26 2.90 19.20
N VAL A 327 5.43 1.74 19.81
CA VAL A 327 4.73 0.48 19.51
C VAL A 327 4.01 0.00 20.76
N VAL A 328 2.74 -0.29 20.60
CA VAL A 328 1.90 -0.90 21.63
C VAL A 328 2.17 -2.40 21.65
N MET A 329 2.44 -2.96 22.82
CA MET A 329 2.55 -4.39 23.06
C MET A 329 1.46 -4.84 24.04
N VAL A 330 0.71 -5.89 23.65
CA VAL A 330 -0.42 -6.40 24.42
C VAL A 330 -0.48 -7.92 24.31
N PRO A 331 -0.77 -8.67 25.39
CA PRO A 331 -1.13 -10.08 25.28
C PRO A 331 -2.37 -10.27 24.38
N THR A 332 -2.34 -11.25 23.47
CA THR A 332 -3.44 -11.46 22.51
C THR A 332 -4.78 -11.74 23.17
N ASP A 333 -4.79 -12.26 24.41
CA ASP A 333 -6.02 -12.49 25.22
C ASP A 333 -6.77 -11.18 25.54
N GLN A 334 -6.11 -10.04 25.49
CA GLN A 334 -6.71 -8.73 25.76
C GLN A 334 -7.23 -8.04 24.49
N LEU A 335 -7.08 -8.69 23.33
CA LEU A 335 -7.60 -8.17 22.08
C LEU A 335 -9.10 -8.50 21.93
N GLN A 336 -9.86 -7.51 21.53
CA GLN A 336 -11.30 -7.65 21.29
C GLN A 336 -11.66 -7.14 19.91
N ARG A 337 -12.48 -7.90 19.19
CA ARG A 337 -13.06 -7.43 17.92
C ARG A 337 -14.04 -6.30 18.19
N ILE A 338 -13.98 -5.23 17.39
CA ILE A 338 -14.98 -4.16 17.43
C ILE A 338 -16.17 -4.57 16.56
N PRO A 339 -17.39 -4.70 17.14
CA PRO A 339 -18.58 -5.05 16.38
C PRO A 339 -18.87 -4.01 15.28
N GLY A 340 -19.04 -4.48 14.05
CA GLY A 340 -19.35 -3.62 12.90
C GLY A 340 -18.15 -2.96 12.22
N ALA A 341 -16.97 -3.01 12.82
CA ALA A 341 -15.73 -2.57 12.18
C ALA A 341 -15.23 -3.57 11.12
N GLY A 342 -14.33 -3.13 10.24
CA GLY A 342 -13.69 -3.95 9.22
C GLY A 342 -12.81 -5.06 9.83
N PRO A 343 -12.33 -6.03 9.01
CA PRO A 343 -11.36 -7.01 9.46
C PRO A 343 -10.07 -6.31 9.88
N GLY A 344 -9.36 -6.86 10.87
CA GLY A 344 -8.12 -6.30 11.39
C GLY A 344 -8.31 -5.15 12.41
N THR A 345 -9.53 -4.64 12.60
CA THR A 345 -9.79 -3.62 13.62
C THR A 345 -10.00 -4.26 14.98
N VAL A 346 -9.11 -3.96 15.92
CA VAL A 346 -9.15 -4.52 17.27
C VAL A 346 -9.14 -3.40 18.33
N ARG A 347 -9.77 -3.69 19.47
CA ARG A 347 -9.62 -2.92 20.69
C ARG A 347 -8.72 -3.72 21.64
N HIS A 348 -7.82 -3.06 22.33
CA HIS A 348 -6.96 -3.66 23.35
C HIS A 348 -7.19 -3.03 24.71
N GLY A 349 -6.79 -3.76 25.76
CA GLY A 349 -6.79 -3.28 27.15
C GLY A 349 -5.57 -2.42 27.47
N GLN A 350 -5.08 -2.54 28.71
CA GLN A 350 -3.88 -1.87 29.15
C GLN A 350 -2.67 -2.39 28.34
N ALA A 351 -1.88 -1.48 27.80
CA ALA A 351 -0.79 -1.77 26.89
C ALA A 351 0.55 -1.32 27.46
N GLU A 352 1.60 -2.04 27.16
CA GLU A 352 2.98 -1.60 27.33
C GLU A 352 3.43 -0.87 26.06
N ILE A 353 4.14 0.26 26.22
CA ILE A 353 4.71 1.00 25.09
C ILE A 353 6.19 0.66 24.98
N ARG A 354 6.60 0.24 23.81
CA ARG A 354 7.98 -0.04 23.44
C ARG A 354 8.42 0.86 22.28
N TRP A 355 9.72 1.10 22.16
CA TRP A 355 10.27 1.94 21.10
C TRP A 355 10.94 1.08 20.03
N GLY A 356 10.34 1.01 18.84
CA GLY A 356 10.86 0.26 17.72
C GLY A 356 11.80 1.07 16.83
N ASP A 357 12.74 0.38 16.22
CA ASP A 357 13.70 0.88 15.26
C ASP A 357 13.36 0.33 13.84
N PRO A 358 12.71 1.14 12.97
CA PRO A 358 12.38 0.69 11.62
C PRO A 358 13.60 0.36 10.76
N GLN A 359 14.70 1.10 10.94
CA GLN A 359 15.93 0.87 10.16
C GLN A 359 16.60 -0.46 10.55
N GLY A 360 16.64 -0.76 11.85
CA GLY A 360 17.13 -2.04 12.33
C GLY A 360 16.30 -3.23 11.84
N ALA A 361 14.99 -3.05 11.66
CA ALA A 361 14.14 -4.06 11.03
C ALA A 361 14.47 -4.25 9.54
N GLU A 362 14.65 -3.17 8.78
CA GLU A 362 15.00 -3.22 7.36
C GLU A 362 16.34 -3.94 7.13
N GLU A 363 17.35 -3.61 7.92
CA GLU A 363 18.66 -4.28 7.84
C GLU A 363 18.55 -5.79 8.07
N ARG A 364 17.73 -6.23 9.02
CA ARG A 364 17.47 -7.66 9.26
C ARG A 364 16.73 -8.33 8.10
N LEU A 365 15.74 -7.65 7.50
CA LEU A 365 14.99 -8.17 6.35
C LEU A 365 15.85 -8.30 5.10
N LEU A 366 16.85 -7.45 4.94
CA LEU A 366 17.82 -7.49 3.83
C LEU A 366 18.93 -8.55 4.06
N ALA A 367 19.12 -9.00 5.30
CA ALA A 367 20.15 -10.01 5.60
C ALA A 367 19.79 -11.38 5.01
N PRO A 368 20.73 -12.07 4.29
CA PRO A 368 20.44 -13.32 3.56
C PRO A 368 19.90 -14.48 4.41
N SER A 369 20.10 -14.45 5.72
CA SER A 369 19.70 -15.51 6.67
C SER A 369 18.23 -15.48 7.08
N LEU A 370 17.48 -14.44 6.71
CA LEU A 370 16.09 -14.24 7.12
C LEU A 370 15.11 -14.25 5.94
N SER A 371 15.57 -14.57 4.73
CA SER A 371 14.68 -14.72 3.57
C SER A 371 13.60 -15.77 3.88
N PRO A 372 12.31 -15.45 3.67
CA PRO A 372 11.25 -16.40 3.93
C PRO A 372 11.45 -17.63 3.04
N HIS A 373 11.45 -18.82 3.63
CA HIS A 373 11.41 -20.06 2.87
C HIS A 373 10.13 -20.05 2.03
N SER A 374 10.34 -19.93 0.70
CA SER A 374 9.29 -20.16 -0.30
C SER A 374 8.92 -21.64 -0.21
N GLY A 375 7.85 -21.95 0.48
CA GLY A 375 7.22 -23.27 0.49
C GLY A 375 5.97 -23.25 -0.39
#